data_86416d4d5045fca60bb44de5b1bd967f
#
_entry.id   86416d4d5045fca60bb44de5b1bd967f
#
_cell.length_a   1.000
_cell.length_b   1.000
_cell.length_c   1.000
_cell.angle_alpha   90.00
_cell.angle_beta   90.00
_cell.angle_gamma   90.00
#
_symmetry.space_group_name_H-M   'P 1'
#
loop_
_entity.id
_entity.type
_entity.pdbx_description
1 polymer ?
#
loop_
_entity_poly.entity_id
_entity_poly.type
_entity_poly.pdbx_seq_one_letter_code
_entity_poly.pdbx_strand_id
1 'polypeptide(L)'
;MKCVKLLPLLLLICSDATAVVKAQDLSAFFKKIEGAFVLYDLKHDRYIRHNEARCRQRFSPKSTFKIPNSLIGLDTGVISDANFLIPWDRQKYPPQDNWNQEPFSHWAQDQTLRSAIKYSVVWYYKELAKRVGEDRMQKYVLAFNFGNKNISGGVDNFWLNNSLKISADEQIDFLKAFYTGKLPVSKRSTDIVKDILVLEETPAYKLSGKTGGGSIAEATYIGWFVGYLETKGDVYFFALNIEGADFPSIRDQRVMITKQILSELGHLPKN
;
A
#
# COMPACT_ATOMS: atom_id res chain seq x y z
N MET A 1 -45.74 -64.04 -20.90
CA MET A 1 -44.43 -63.83 -20.22
C MET A 1 -43.77 -62.65 -20.93
N LYS A 2 -43.76 -61.50 -20.26
CA LYS A 2 -43.07 -60.25 -20.76
C LYS A 2 -41.75 -60.16 -20.07
N CYS A 3 -40.63 -60.25 -20.79
CA CYS A 3 -39.29 -60.00 -20.25
C CYS A 3 -39.06 -58.49 -20.07
N VAL A 4 -38.82 -58.05 -18.84
CA VAL A 4 -38.39 -56.73 -18.54
C VAL A 4 -36.84 -56.69 -18.54
N LYS A 5 -36.26 -55.91 -19.49
CA LYS A 5 -34.81 -55.71 -19.55
C LYS A 5 -34.45 -54.56 -18.56
N LEU A 6 -33.72 -54.87 -17.51
CA LEU A 6 -33.09 -53.88 -16.65
C LEU A 6 -31.87 -53.28 -17.38
N LEU A 7 -31.88 -51.97 -17.53
CA LEU A 7 -30.74 -51.17 -17.99
C LEU A 7 -29.89 -50.77 -16.79
N PRO A 8 -28.56 -50.97 -16.75
CA PRO A 8 -27.75 -50.52 -15.64
C PRO A 8 -27.54 -49.03 -15.72
N LEU A 9 -27.87 -48.33 -14.64
CA LEU A 9 -27.60 -46.89 -14.42
C LEU A 9 -26.12 -46.73 -14.10
N LEU A 10 -25.36 -46.19 -15.06
CA LEU A 10 -23.95 -45.84 -14.86
C LEU A 10 -23.89 -44.55 -14.07
N LEU A 11 -23.55 -44.62 -12.76
CA LEU A 11 -23.22 -43.44 -11.97
C LEU A 11 -21.85 -42.90 -12.40
N LEU A 12 -21.85 -41.77 -13.11
CA LEU A 12 -20.64 -40.99 -13.31
C LEU A 12 -20.30 -40.31 -11.97
N ILE A 13 -19.28 -40.80 -11.29
CA ILE A 13 -18.66 -40.11 -10.15
C ILE A 13 -17.74 -39.03 -10.76
N CYS A 14 -18.23 -37.77 -10.81
CA CYS A 14 -17.36 -36.62 -11.01
C CYS A 14 -16.49 -36.45 -9.75
N SER A 15 -15.26 -36.92 -9.84
CA SER A 15 -14.25 -36.55 -8.83
C SER A 15 -13.79 -35.11 -9.09
N ASP A 16 -14.36 -34.16 -8.35
CA ASP A 16 -13.81 -32.83 -8.26
C ASP A 16 -12.43 -32.94 -7.61
N ALA A 17 -11.41 -33.04 -8.43
CA ALA A 17 -10.02 -32.88 -7.99
C ALA A 17 -9.83 -31.40 -7.64
N THR A 18 -10.14 -31.02 -6.38
CA THR A 18 -9.68 -29.77 -5.80
C THR A 18 -8.15 -29.82 -5.78
N ALA A 19 -7.53 -29.19 -6.76
CA ALA A 19 -6.09 -29.00 -6.77
C ALA A 19 -5.72 -28.21 -5.51
N VAL A 20 -5.16 -28.90 -4.52
CA VAL A 20 -4.53 -28.24 -3.36
C VAL A 20 -3.37 -27.42 -3.92
N VAL A 21 -3.61 -26.12 -4.13
CA VAL A 21 -2.56 -25.17 -4.51
C VAL A 21 -1.56 -25.16 -3.36
N LYS A 22 -0.39 -25.77 -3.58
CA LYS A 22 0.71 -25.79 -2.61
C LYS A 22 0.98 -24.36 -2.19
N ALA A 23 0.86 -24.07 -0.88
CA ALA A 23 1.18 -22.75 -0.34
C ALA A 23 2.61 -22.39 -0.78
N GLN A 24 2.76 -21.27 -1.47
CA GLN A 24 4.04 -20.84 -2.02
C GLN A 24 4.91 -20.35 -0.86
N ASP A 25 6.01 -21.04 -0.60
CA ASP A 25 6.94 -20.69 0.48
C ASP A 25 7.79 -19.47 0.08
N LEU A 26 7.49 -18.33 0.69
CA LEU A 26 8.21 -17.08 0.50
C LEU A 26 9.34 -16.86 1.51
N SER A 27 9.59 -17.79 2.43
CA SER A 27 10.56 -17.65 3.52
C SER A 27 11.98 -17.33 3.04
N ALA A 28 12.33 -17.80 1.82
CA ALA A 28 13.64 -17.54 1.22
C ALA A 28 13.96 -16.03 1.08
N PHE A 29 12.95 -15.19 0.88
CA PHE A 29 13.11 -13.74 0.74
C PHE A 29 13.31 -13.01 2.07
N PHE A 30 13.01 -13.68 3.19
CA PHE A 30 13.03 -13.11 4.55
C PHE A 30 14.10 -13.71 5.46
N LYS A 31 15.05 -14.52 4.94
CA LYS A 31 16.09 -15.21 5.75
C LYS A 31 16.93 -14.29 6.64
N LYS A 32 17.11 -13.03 6.25
CA LYS A 32 17.99 -12.07 6.93
C LYS A 32 17.25 -10.84 7.45
N ILE A 33 15.92 -10.81 7.33
CA ILE A 33 15.12 -9.64 7.68
C ILE A 33 13.77 -10.09 8.23
N GLU A 34 13.37 -9.53 9.37
CA GLU A 34 12.03 -9.75 9.90
C GLU A 34 11.02 -8.99 9.04
N GLY A 35 9.94 -9.67 8.64
CA GLY A 35 8.95 -9.03 7.78
C GLY A 35 7.70 -9.87 7.54
N ALA A 36 6.76 -9.26 6.84
CA ALA A 36 5.54 -9.90 6.35
C ALA A 36 5.22 -9.42 4.94
N PHE A 37 4.58 -10.28 4.20
CA PHE A 37 4.09 -9.99 2.86
C PHE A 37 2.69 -10.55 2.66
N VAL A 38 1.81 -9.74 2.07
CA VAL A 38 0.47 -10.14 1.62
C VAL A 38 0.35 -9.82 0.15
N LEU A 39 -0.08 -10.79 -0.65
CA LEU A 39 -0.60 -10.60 -2.00
C LEU A 39 -2.07 -11.01 -2.02
N TYR A 40 -2.91 -10.21 -2.69
CA TYR A 40 -4.29 -10.56 -3.00
C TYR A 40 -4.52 -10.50 -4.50
N ASP A 41 -4.95 -11.62 -5.06
CA ASP A 41 -5.34 -11.81 -6.45
C ASP A 41 -6.83 -11.46 -6.59
N LEU A 42 -7.13 -10.35 -7.28
CA LEU A 42 -8.51 -9.83 -7.37
C LEU A 42 -9.42 -10.76 -8.17
N LYS A 43 -8.90 -11.38 -9.23
CA LYS A 43 -9.68 -12.23 -10.13
C LYS A 43 -10.09 -13.55 -9.49
N HIS A 44 -9.19 -14.13 -8.71
CA HIS A 44 -9.40 -15.46 -8.11
C HIS A 44 -9.79 -15.39 -6.64
N ASP A 45 -9.98 -14.19 -6.07
CA ASP A 45 -10.30 -13.95 -4.65
C ASP A 45 -9.36 -14.73 -3.70
N ARG A 46 -8.05 -14.64 -3.94
CA ARG A 46 -7.07 -15.49 -3.27
C ARG A 46 -5.97 -14.66 -2.63
N TYR A 47 -5.60 -15.05 -1.41
CA TYR A 47 -4.47 -14.49 -0.67
C TYR A 47 -3.26 -15.42 -0.69
N ILE A 48 -2.07 -14.82 -0.82
CA ILE A 48 -0.77 -15.44 -0.51
C ILE A 48 -0.16 -14.62 0.63
N ARG A 49 0.30 -15.28 1.69
CA ARG A 49 0.88 -14.62 2.85
C ARG A 49 2.21 -15.24 3.24
N HIS A 50 3.14 -14.40 3.66
CA HIS A 50 4.31 -14.78 4.44
C HIS A 50 4.18 -14.18 5.83
N ASN A 51 4.41 -14.98 6.89
CA ASN A 51 4.29 -14.58 8.30
C ASN A 51 2.89 -14.03 8.64
N GLU A 52 1.88 -14.91 8.60
CA GLU A 52 0.48 -14.55 8.82
C GLU A 52 0.23 -13.82 10.15
N ALA A 53 0.94 -14.17 11.22
CA ALA A 53 0.79 -13.50 12.50
C ALA A 53 1.18 -12.02 12.38
N ARG A 54 2.30 -11.74 11.70
CA ARG A 54 2.76 -10.38 11.45
C ARG A 54 1.90 -9.65 10.41
N CYS A 55 1.31 -10.35 9.43
CA CYS A 55 0.36 -9.74 8.49
C CYS A 55 -0.83 -9.08 9.20
N ARG A 56 -1.23 -9.60 10.36
CA ARG A 56 -2.31 -9.05 11.22
C ARG A 56 -1.82 -8.03 12.25
N GLN A 57 -0.51 -7.95 12.47
CA GLN A 57 0.07 -7.01 13.44
C GLN A 57 0.07 -5.59 12.86
N ARG A 58 -0.37 -4.62 13.67
CA ARG A 58 -0.47 -3.22 13.27
C ARG A 58 0.80 -2.43 13.60
N PHE A 59 1.32 -1.70 12.61
CA PHE A 59 2.44 -0.77 12.73
C PHE A 59 2.05 0.61 12.21
N SER A 60 2.84 1.64 12.55
CA SER A 60 2.65 2.97 11.98
C SER A 60 2.75 2.91 10.44
N PRO A 61 1.78 3.48 9.71
CA PRO A 61 1.78 3.47 8.25
C PRO A 61 2.91 4.28 7.63
N LYS A 62 3.46 5.24 8.38
CA LYS A 62 4.45 6.17 7.85
C LYS A 62 3.96 6.80 6.54
N SER A 63 4.80 6.86 5.52
CA SER A 63 4.44 7.52 4.24
C SER A 63 3.43 6.75 3.38
N THR A 64 2.98 5.55 3.74
CA THR A 64 1.85 4.92 3.03
C THR A 64 0.54 5.66 3.29
N PHE A 65 0.42 6.36 4.43
CA PHE A 65 -0.73 7.23 4.71
C PHE A 65 -0.88 8.40 3.72
N LYS A 66 0.12 8.68 2.91
CA LYS A 66 0.01 9.70 1.86
C LYS A 66 -1.06 9.35 0.81
N ILE A 67 -1.39 8.07 0.62
CA ILE A 67 -2.49 7.65 -0.27
C ILE A 67 -3.83 8.17 0.28
N PRO A 68 -4.29 7.79 1.48
CA PRO A 68 -5.53 8.33 2.03
C PRO A 68 -5.49 9.85 2.24
N ASN A 69 -4.35 10.43 2.65
CA ASN A 69 -4.23 11.88 2.83
C ASN A 69 -4.44 12.66 1.50
N SER A 70 -3.93 12.13 0.38
CA SER A 70 -4.19 12.70 -0.96
C SER A 70 -5.67 12.62 -1.35
N LEU A 71 -6.31 11.47 -1.12
CA LEU A 71 -7.75 11.31 -1.37
C LEU A 71 -8.57 12.30 -0.56
N ILE A 72 -8.27 12.43 0.74
CA ILE A 72 -8.98 13.35 1.65
C ILE A 72 -8.79 14.81 1.21
N GLY A 73 -7.55 15.19 0.88
CA GLY A 73 -7.25 16.56 0.42
C GLY A 73 -8.00 16.95 -0.84
N LEU A 74 -8.08 16.03 -1.81
CA LEU A 74 -8.83 16.23 -3.06
C LEU A 74 -10.34 16.23 -2.83
N ASP A 75 -10.85 15.29 -2.08
CA ASP A 75 -12.29 15.10 -1.89
C ASP A 75 -12.91 16.19 -1.01
N THR A 76 -12.14 16.76 -0.08
CA THR A 76 -12.55 17.93 0.71
C THR A 76 -12.41 19.25 -0.03
N GLY A 77 -11.85 19.27 -1.25
CA GLY A 77 -11.61 20.48 -2.03
C GLY A 77 -10.48 21.36 -1.49
N VAL A 78 -9.71 20.90 -0.50
CA VAL A 78 -8.55 21.64 0.08
C VAL A 78 -7.44 21.80 -0.95
N ILE A 79 -7.30 20.83 -1.83
CA ILE A 79 -6.47 20.87 -3.03
C ILE A 79 -7.32 20.54 -4.25
N SER A 80 -7.08 21.24 -5.38
CA SER A 80 -7.90 21.10 -6.57
C SER A 80 -7.56 19.89 -7.43
N ASP A 81 -6.27 19.54 -7.55
CA ASP A 81 -5.77 18.52 -8.47
C ASP A 81 -4.33 18.08 -8.15
N ALA A 82 -3.76 17.24 -9.02
CA ALA A 82 -2.39 16.73 -8.88
C ALA A 82 -1.30 17.81 -8.95
N ASN A 83 -1.59 18.95 -9.55
CA ASN A 83 -0.64 20.05 -9.74
C ASN A 83 -0.83 21.17 -8.72
N PHE A 84 -1.72 20.98 -7.74
CA PHE A 84 -1.92 21.96 -6.68
C PHE A 84 -0.63 22.20 -5.90
N LEU A 85 -0.11 23.41 -6.01
CA LEU A 85 1.17 23.82 -5.44
C LEU A 85 0.99 24.30 -3.99
N ILE A 86 1.81 23.78 -3.10
CA ILE A 86 2.05 24.36 -1.78
C ILE A 86 3.50 24.88 -1.78
N PRO A 87 3.70 26.22 -1.60
CA PRO A 87 5.04 26.77 -1.53
C PRO A 87 5.78 26.28 -0.28
N TRP A 88 7.07 26.07 -0.44
CA TRP A 88 7.93 25.64 0.65
C TRP A 88 8.27 26.79 1.59
N ASP A 89 7.91 26.65 2.85
CA ASP A 89 8.29 27.59 3.90
C ASP A 89 9.59 27.12 4.58
N ARG A 90 10.71 27.75 4.18
CA ARG A 90 12.04 27.44 4.70
C ARG A 90 12.18 27.71 6.20
N GLN A 91 11.45 28.66 6.75
CA GLN A 91 11.52 28.98 8.19
C GLN A 91 10.78 27.91 9.01
N LYS A 92 9.64 27.45 8.50
CA LYS A 92 8.83 26.43 9.15
C LYS A 92 9.39 25.02 8.99
N TYR A 93 10.00 24.74 7.83
CA TYR A 93 10.59 23.46 7.47
C TYR A 93 12.02 23.65 6.96
N PRO A 94 12.98 23.97 7.87
CA PRO A 94 14.36 24.18 7.47
C PRO A 94 14.97 22.91 6.88
N PRO A 95 15.91 23.01 5.94
CA PRO A 95 16.65 21.86 5.43
C PRO A 95 17.31 21.08 6.57
N GLN A 96 17.33 19.75 6.44
CA GLN A 96 18.03 18.84 7.36
C GLN A 96 19.28 18.27 6.68
N ASP A 97 20.22 17.74 7.43
CA ASP A 97 21.49 17.23 6.92
C ASP A 97 21.35 16.15 5.87
N ASN A 98 20.28 15.34 5.96
CA ASN A 98 20.00 14.28 5.01
C ASN A 98 19.26 14.74 3.73
N TRP A 99 18.93 16.05 3.60
CA TRP A 99 18.25 16.57 2.41
C TRP A 99 19.18 16.76 1.20
N ASN A 100 20.43 16.42 1.32
CA ASN A 100 21.38 16.30 0.21
C ASN A 100 21.37 14.90 -0.44
N GLN A 101 20.56 13.96 0.05
CA GLN A 101 20.46 12.57 -0.42
C GLN A 101 19.07 12.26 -0.97
N GLU A 102 18.99 11.33 -1.95
CA GLU A 102 17.71 10.84 -2.44
C GLU A 102 16.92 10.07 -1.37
N PRO A 103 15.60 10.25 -1.34
CA PRO A 103 14.75 11.15 -2.14
C PRO A 103 14.60 12.56 -1.54
N PHE A 104 15.33 12.87 -0.46
CA PHE A 104 15.15 14.10 0.32
C PHE A 104 15.72 15.33 -0.38
N SER A 105 16.63 15.16 -1.35
CA SER A 105 17.20 16.23 -2.17
C SER A 105 16.17 17.10 -2.89
N HIS A 106 14.96 16.54 -3.11
CA HIS A 106 13.84 17.26 -3.72
C HIS A 106 12.93 17.98 -2.71
N TRP A 107 13.25 17.96 -1.40
CA TRP A 107 12.32 18.48 -0.39
C TRP A 107 12.43 20.00 -0.18
N ALA A 108 13.59 20.61 -0.46
CA ALA A 108 13.84 22.03 -0.24
C ALA A 108 13.40 22.90 -1.42
N GLN A 109 12.15 22.72 -1.88
CA GLN A 109 11.55 23.47 -2.98
C GLN A 109 10.02 23.36 -2.92
N ASP A 110 9.33 24.23 -3.66
CA ASP A 110 7.88 24.16 -3.83
C ASP A 110 7.44 22.79 -4.36
N GLN A 111 6.30 22.32 -3.89
CA GLN A 111 5.80 20.98 -4.24
C GLN A 111 4.37 21.04 -4.76
N THR A 112 4.09 20.24 -5.78
CA THR A 112 2.72 19.86 -6.15
C THR A 112 2.34 18.55 -5.46
N LEU A 113 1.05 18.18 -5.47
CA LEU A 113 0.63 16.86 -4.95
C LEU A 113 1.39 15.73 -5.64
N ARG A 114 1.56 15.82 -6.98
CA ARG A 114 2.28 14.83 -7.79
C ARG A 114 3.75 14.70 -7.36
N SER A 115 4.47 15.80 -7.23
CA SER A 115 5.87 15.76 -6.80
C SER A 115 6.00 15.34 -5.33
N ALA A 116 5.08 15.78 -4.46
CA ALA A 116 5.10 15.45 -3.05
C ALA A 116 4.88 13.95 -2.78
N ILE A 117 4.01 13.27 -3.55
CA ILE A 117 3.83 11.82 -3.40
C ILE A 117 5.02 11.06 -3.97
N LYS A 118 5.55 11.49 -5.14
CA LYS A 118 6.72 10.90 -5.81
C LYS A 118 7.95 10.91 -4.90
N TYR A 119 8.30 12.06 -4.35
CA TYR A 119 9.46 12.23 -3.48
C TYR A 119 9.15 12.03 -1.99
N SER A 120 7.94 11.64 -1.68
CA SER A 120 7.49 11.35 -0.30
C SER A 120 7.65 12.53 0.67
N VAL A 121 7.44 13.76 0.19
CA VAL A 121 7.69 15.02 0.92
C VAL A 121 6.78 15.12 2.15
N VAL A 122 7.38 15.07 3.34
CA VAL A 122 6.63 15.04 4.61
C VAL A 122 5.98 16.39 4.89
N TRP A 123 6.70 17.49 4.70
CA TRP A 123 6.19 18.81 5.03
C TRP A 123 4.95 19.19 4.22
N TYR A 124 4.88 18.82 2.92
CA TYR A 124 3.69 19.03 2.09
C TYR A 124 2.46 18.37 2.69
N TYR A 125 2.59 17.11 3.12
CA TYR A 125 1.48 16.35 3.69
C TYR A 125 1.09 16.80 5.09
N LYS A 126 2.03 17.37 5.86
CA LYS A 126 1.72 18.07 7.11
C LYS A 126 0.86 19.33 6.85
N GLU A 127 1.24 20.13 5.86
CA GLU A 127 0.46 21.31 5.47
C GLU A 127 -0.91 20.93 4.92
N LEU A 128 -0.98 19.90 4.08
CA LEU A 128 -2.24 19.37 3.57
C LEU A 128 -3.17 18.93 4.71
N ALA A 129 -2.66 18.14 5.64
CA ALA A 129 -3.43 17.65 6.78
C ALA A 129 -3.95 18.78 7.69
N LYS A 130 -3.13 19.82 7.94
CA LYS A 130 -3.57 21.03 8.66
C LYS A 130 -4.70 21.75 7.95
N ARG A 131 -4.62 21.88 6.63
CA ARG A 131 -5.68 22.52 5.81
C ARG A 131 -6.96 21.69 5.78
N VAL A 132 -6.85 20.36 5.79
CA VAL A 132 -8.01 19.45 5.96
C VAL A 132 -8.67 19.69 7.33
N GLY A 133 -7.88 19.76 8.40
CA GLY A 133 -8.36 19.91 9.77
C GLY A 133 -8.71 18.55 10.42
N GLU A 134 -8.71 18.56 11.76
CA GLU A 134 -8.82 17.32 12.55
C GLU A 134 -10.17 16.61 12.35
N ASP A 135 -11.28 17.34 12.41
CA ASP A 135 -12.62 16.75 12.31
C ASP A 135 -12.85 16.04 10.97
N ARG A 136 -12.46 16.69 9.86
CA ARG A 136 -12.57 16.08 8.53
C ARG A 136 -11.62 14.90 8.38
N MET A 137 -10.38 15.04 8.86
CA MET A 137 -9.41 13.94 8.83
C MET A 137 -9.93 12.72 9.59
N GLN A 138 -10.43 12.90 10.82
CA GLN A 138 -11.00 11.82 11.64
C GLN A 138 -12.20 11.16 10.95
N LYS A 139 -13.10 11.96 10.37
CA LYS A 139 -14.27 11.46 9.65
C LYS A 139 -13.86 10.51 8.51
N TYR A 140 -12.89 10.91 7.69
CA TYR A 140 -12.43 10.08 6.57
C TYR A 140 -11.64 8.86 7.02
N VAL A 141 -10.79 8.97 8.04
CA VAL A 141 -10.04 7.82 8.58
C VAL A 141 -11.00 6.75 9.13
N LEU A 142 -12.09 7.17 9.78
CA LEU A 142 -13.19 6.28 10.19
C LEU A 142 -13.90 5.65 8.99
N ALA A 143 -14.29 6.47 8.02
CA ALA A 143 -15.03 6.03 6.83
C ALA A 143 -14.22 5.07 5.94
N PHE A 144 -12.90 5.25 5.88
CA PHE A 144 -11.98 4.35 5.18
C PHE A 144 -11.70 3.06 5.96
N ASN A 145 -12.17 2.94 7.20
CA ASN A 145 -11.84 1.85 8.11
C ASN A 145 -10.32 1.62 8.24
N PHE A 146 -9.53 2.71 8.26
CA PHE A 146 -8.09 2.65 8.15
C PHE A 146 -7.42 2.30 9.49
N GLY A 147 -6.96 1.07 9.63
CA GLY A 147 -6.24 0.55 10.77
C GLY A 147 -6.97 0.76 12.11
N ASN A 148 -6.26 1.24 13.14
CA ASN A 148 -6.83 1.53 14.46
C ASN A 148 -7.61 2.85 14.55
N LYS A 149 -7.65 3.63 13.46
CA LYS A 149 -8.43 4.89 13.34
C LYS A 149 -8.03 5.98 14.33
N ASN A 150 -6.88 5.87 14.96
CA ASN A 150 -6.43 6.79 16.01
C ASN A 150 -5.59 7.93 15.43
N ILE A 151 -6.13 9.16 15.43
CA ILE A 151 -5.42 10.37 15.00
C ILE A 151 -5.01 11.29 16.17
N SER A 152 -5.12 10.84 17.41
CA SER A 152 -4.84 11.64 18.62
C SER A 152 -3.40 12.17 18.72
N GLY A 153 -2.49 11.68 17.87
CA GLY A 153 -1.11 12.13 17.83
C GLY A 153 -0.87 13.48 17.14
N GLY A 154 -1.94 14.24 16.86
CA GLY A 154 -1.94 15.53 16.18
C GLY A 154 -2.18 15.40 14.67
N VAL A 155 -3.03 16.27 14.12
CA VAL A 155 -3.54 16.21 12.74
C VAL A 155 -2.44 16.15 11.67
N ASP A 156 -1.26 16.66 11.92
CA ASP A 156 -0.12 16.69 11.00
C ASP A 156 0.98 15.66 11.33
N ASN A 157 0.74 14.76 12.32
CA ASN A 157 1.80 13.87 12.81
C ASN A 157 1.33 12.44 13.16
N PHE A 158 0.04 12.18 13.33
CA PHE A 158 -0.51 10.91 13.84
C PHE A 158 -0.07 9.67 13.04
N TRP A 159 0.23 9.79 11.75
CA TRP A 159 0.71 8.70 10.91
C TRP A 159 2.24 8.48 10.99
N LEU A 160 2.96 9.39 11.67
CA LEU A 160 4.42 9.36 11.86
C LEU A 160 4.83 8.94 13.27
N ASN A 161 4.03 9.29 14.29
CA ASN A 161 4.36 9.12 15.72
C ASN A 161 3.79 7.85 16.37
N ASN A 162 3.34 6.88 15.58
CA ASN A 162 2.79 5.60 16.03
C ASN A 162 1.38 5.65 16.67
N SER A 163 0.65 6.78 16.64
CA SER A 163 -0.76 6.83 17.09
C SER A 163 -1.64 6.04 16.12
N LEU A 164 -1.59 6.37 14.84
CA LEU A 164 -2.23 5.56 13.80
C LEU A 164 -1.39 4.33 13.50
N LYS A 165 -2.03 3.17 13.50
CA LYS A 165 -1.40 1.90 13.17
C LYS A 165 -2.29 1.10 12.23
N ILE A 166 -1.68 0.35 11.31
CA ILE A 166 -2.36 -0.48 10.31
C ILE A 166 -1.56 -1.77 10.08
N SER A 167 -2.25 -2.85 9.79
CA SER A 167 -1.64 -4.14 9.44
C SER A 167 -1.48 -4.29 7.91
N ALA A 168 -0.69 -5.28 7.49
CA ALA A 168 -0.55 -5.57 6.06
C ALA A 168 -1.88 -6.03 5.43
N ASP A 169 -2.66 -6.85 6.15
CA ASP A 169 -3.98 -7.26 5.70
C ASP A 169 -4.92 -6.04 5.53
N GLU A 170 -4.95 -5.12 6.50
CA GLU A 170 -5.76 -3.90 6.42
C GLU A 170 -5.30 -2.93 5.31
N GLN A 171 -3.99 -2.91 4.97
CA GLN A 171 -3.50 -2.18 3.80
C GLN A 171 -4.09 -2.76 2.50
N ILE A 172 -4.18 -4.09 2.38
CA ILE A 172 -4.83 -4.75 1.24
C ILE A 172 -6.31 -4.38 1.16
N ASP A 173 -7.04 -4.43 2.27
CA ASP A 173 -8.47 -4.08 2.29
C ASP A 173 -8.71 -2.63 1.86
N PHE A 174 -7.89 -1.70 2.35
CA PHE A 174 -7.93 -0.30 1.93
C PHE A 174 -7.62 -0.14 0.44
N LEU A 175 -6.56 -0.77 -0.07
CA LEU A 175 -6.18 -0.69 -1.49
C LEU A 175 -7.22 -1.30 -2.42
N LYS A 176 -7.85 -2.41 -2.03
CA LYS A 176 -8.99 -3.01 -2.76
C LYS A 176 -10.16 -2.03 -2.85
N ALA A 177 -10.55 -1.44 -1.71
CA ALA A 177 -11.65 -0.47 -1.67
C ALA A 177 -11.33 0.79 -2.50
N PHE A 178 -10.10 1.29 -2.42
CA PHE A 178 -9.60 2.39 -3.23
C PHE A 178 -9.66 2.07 -4.73
N TYR A 179 -9.07 0.95 -5.13
CA TYR A 179 -8.98 0.55 -6.54
C TYR A 179 -10.35 0.31 -7.17
N THR A 180 -11.25 -0.35 -6.45
CA THR A 180 -12.60 -0.70 -6.92
C THR A 180 -13.62 0.42 -6.76
N GLY A 181 -13.22 1.63 -6.30
CA GLY A 181 -14.11 2.77 -6.12
C GLY A 181 -15.12 2.60 -4.99
N LYS A 182 -14.83 1.76 -3.99
CA LYS A 182 -15.71 1.51 -2.85
C LYS A 182 -15.45 2.44 -1.65
N LEU A 183 -14.41 3.27 -1.70
CA LEU A 183 -14.20 4.31 -0.69
C LEU A 183 -15.23 5.44 -0.89
N PRO A 184 -15.70 6.08 0.18
CA PRO A 184 -16.66 7.19 0.10
C PRO A 184 -15.96 8.50 -0.30
N VAL A 185 -15.40 8.52 -1.51
CA VAL A 185 -14.75 9.65 -2.16
C VAL A 185 -15.18 9.72 -3.62
N SER A 186 -15.05 10.89 -4.23
CA SER A 186 -15.39 11.08 -5.63
C SER A 186 -14.52 10.22 -6.56
N LYS A 187 -15.11 9.81 -7.68
CA LYS A 187 -14.36 9.12 -8.75
C LYS A 187 -13.18 9.97 -9.22
N ARG A 188 -13.36 11.29 -9.31
CA ARG A 188 -12.30 12.23 -9.68
C ARG A 188 -11.11 12.16 -8.73
N SER A 189 -11.35 12.20 -7.41
CA SER A 189 -10.29 12.08 -6.40
C SER A 189 -9.56 10.74 -6.52
N THR A 190 -10.30 9.66 -6.73
CA THR A 190 -9.74 8.32 -6.94
C THR A 190 -8.86 8.26 -8.19
N ASP A 191 -9.34 8.77 -9.33
CA ASP A 191 -8.60 8.74 -10.60
C ASP A 191 -7.30 9.54 -10.52
N ILE A 192 -7.32 10.73 -9.90
CA ILE A 192 -6.12 11.54 -9.69
C ILE A 192 -5.09 10.79 -8.84
N VAL A 193 -5.53 10.17 -7.73
CA VAL A 193 -4.59 9.45 -6.86
C VAL A 193 -4.03 8.20 -7.54
N LYS A 194 -4.83 7.46 -8.31
CA LYS A 194 -4.35 6.36 -9.14
C LYS A 194 -3.26 6.80 -10.11
N ASP A 195 -3.46 7.91 -10.79
CA ASP A 195 -2.50 8.46 -11.76
C ASP A 195 -1.16 8.82 -11.10
N ILE A 196 -1.19 9.50 -9.96
CA ILE A 196 0.05 9.93 -9.29
C ILE A 196 0.76 8.82 -8.50
N LEU A 197 0.15 7.65 -8.35
CA LEU A 197 0.75 6.47 -7.71
C LEU A 197 1.52 5.58 -8.67
N VAL A 198 1.43 5.80 -9.98
CA VAL A 198 2.15 5.01 -10.98
C VAL A 198 3.65 5.17 -10.80
N LEU A 199 4.33 4.04 -10.60
CA LEU A 199 5.79 3.96 -10.45
C LEU A 199 6.45 3.47 -11.74
N GLU A 200 5.83 2.48 -12.38
CA GLU A 200 6.33 1.86 -13.62
C GLU A 200 5.14 1.50 -14.51
N GLU A 201 5.28 1.79 -15.78
CA GLU A 201 4.30 1.41 -16.81
C GLU A 201 5.01 0.88 -18.04
N THR A 202 4.62 -0.31 -18.46
CA THR A 202 5.16 -1.02 -19.63
C THR A 202 4.00 -1.61 -20.43
N PRO A 203 4.22 -2.12 -21.64
CA PRO A 203 3.16 -2.83 -22.37
C PRO A 203 2.66 -4.12 -21.66
N ALA A 204 3.43 -4.67 -20.71
CA ALA A 204 3.11 -5.90 -20.01
C ALA A 204 2.44 -5.67 -18.65
N TYR A 205 2.78 -4.59 -17.95
CA TYR A 205 2.26 -4.30 -16.61
C TYR A 205 2.32 -2.82 -16.26
N LYS A 206 1.50 -2.44 -15.26
CA LYS A 206 1.57 -1.16 -14.57
C LYS A 206 1.70 -1.42 -13.07
N LEU A 207 2.78 -0.92 -12.48
CA LEU A 207 3.04 -1.00 -11.04
C LEU A 207 2.75 0.34 -10.39
N SER A 208 1.79 0.36 -9.48
CA SER A 208 1.43 1.53 -8.69
C SER A 208 1.64 1.25 -7.20
N GLY A 209 2.14 2.23 -6.46
CA GLY A 209 2.35 2.00 -5.03
C GLY A 209 2.99 3.15 -4.29
N LYS A 210 3.14 2.94 -2.99
CA LYS A 210 3.77 3.91 -2.08
C LYS A 210 4.64 3.21 -1.06
N THR A 211 5.86 3.72 -0.92
CA THR A 211 6.75 3.32 0.17
C THR A 211 6.46 4.10 1.44
N GLY A 212 6.70 3.48 2.59
CA GLY A 212 6.72 4.11 3.90
C GLY A 212 7.96 3.70 4.67
N GLY A 213 8.43 4.51 5.61
CA GLY A 213 9.54 4.11 6.46
C GLY A 213 9.82 5.13 7.57
N GLY A 214 10.40 4.63 8.65
CA GLY A 214 10.79 5.41 9.80
C GLY A 214 10.84 4.60 11.08
N SER A 215 11.37 5.20 12.14
CA SER A 215 11.47 4.58 13.46
C SER A 215 10.09 4.24 14.05
N ILE A 216 9.97 3.06 14.66
CA ILE A 216 8.80 2.61 15.43
C ILE A 216 9.14 2.36 16.89
N ALA A 217 10.42 2.18 17.21
CA ALA A 217 10.98 2.08 18.54
C ALA A 217 12.46 2.51 18.48
N GLU A 218 13.13 2.54 19.63
CA GLU A 218 14.58 2.74 19.68
C GLU A 218 15.29 1.67 18.83
N ALA A 219 16.22 2.10 17.98
CA ALA A 219 16.97 1.24 17.05
C ALA A 219 16.10 0.26 16.21
N THR A 220 14.81 0.59 16.03
CA THR A 220 13.91 -0.25 15.22
C THR A 220 13.16 0.61 14.21
N TYR A 221 13.36 0.33 12.93
CA TYR A 221 12.72 1.02 11.81
C TYR A 221 11.82 0.06 11.06
N ILE A 222 10.67 0.55 10.62
CA ILE A 222 9.78 -0.19 9.71
C ILE A 222 9.92 0.35 8.30
N GLY A 223 9.97 -0.55 7.33
CA GLY A 223 9.90 -0.26 5.90
C GLY A 223 8.63 -0.86 5.31
N TRP A 224 7.79 -0.03 4.69
CA TRP A 224 6.60 -0.44 3.97
C TRP A 224 6.77 -0.29 2.46
N PHE A 225 6.22 -1.21 1.69
CA PHE A 225 5.86 -0.99 0.30
C PHE A 225 4.50 -1.62 0.05
N VAL A 226 3.53 -0.77 -0.32
CA VAL A 226 2.15 -1.16 -0.54
C VAL A 226 1.67 -0.63 -1.89
N GLY A 227 0.81 -1.39 -2.58
CA GLY A 227 0.34 -0.98 -3.89
C GLY A 227 -0.42 -2.06 -4.63
N TYR A 228 -0.48 -1.91 -5.94
CA TYR A 228 -1.09 -2.88 -6.83
C TYR A 228 -0.33 -2.96 -8.15
N LEU A 229 -0.40 -4.15 -8.74
CA LEU A 229 0.15 -4.48 -10.04
C LEU A 229 -1.00 -4.84 -10.98
N GLU A 230 -1.12 -4.09 -12.06
CA GLU A 230 -2.05 -4.35 -13.15
C GLU A 230 -1.32 -5.08 -14.27
N THR A 231 -1.87 -6.20 -14.72
CA THR A 231 -1.38 -7.00 -15.86
C THR A 231 -2.49 -7.16 -16.89
N LYS A 232 -2.24 -7.85 -17.98
CA LYS A 232 -3.31 -8.14 -18.98
C LYS A 232 -4.38 -9.05 -18.37
N GLY A 233 -5.43 -8.43 -17.83
CA GLY A 233 -6.63 -9.13 -17.34
C GLY A 233 -6.66 -9.46 -15.86
N ASP A 234 -5.63 -9.07 -15.09
CA ASP A 234 -5.54 -9.30 -13.65
C ASP A 234 -5.00 -8.11 -12.86
N VAL A 235 -5.40 -8.03 -11.58
CA VAL A 235 -4.90 -7.02 -10.63
C VAL A 235 -4.51 -7.72 -9.34
N TYR A 236 -3.28 -7.45 -8.90
CA TYR A 236 -2.69 -8.00 -7.69
C TYR A 236 -2.40 -6.87 -6.71
N PHE A 237 -2.99 -6.92 -5.51
CA PHE A 237 -2.66 -5.98 -4.43
C PHE A 237 -1.56 -6.57 -3.57
N PHE A 238 -0.63 -5.75 -3.14
CA PHE A 238 0.46 -6.20 -2.29
C PHE A 238 0.70 -5.24 -1.12
N ALA A 239 1.11 -5.82 0.00
CA ALA A 239 1.59 -5.09 1.17
C ALA A 239 2.75 -5.85 1.79
N LEU A 240 3.93 -5.23 1.78
CA LEU A 240 5.12 -5.71 2.47
C LEU A 240 5.44 -4.78 3.63
N ASN A 241 5.79 -5.35 4.78
CA ASN A 241 6.53 -4.64 5.82
C ASN A 241 7.76 -5.42 6.25
N ILE A 242 8.85 -4.71 6.51
CA ILE A 242 10.11 -5.26 7.00
C ILE A 242 10.64 -4.40 8.15
N GLU A 243 11.45 -4.97 9.03
CA GLU A 243 12.17 -4.24 10.08
C GLU A 243 13.66 -4.17 9.82
N GLY A 244 14.31 -3.13 10.33
CA GLY A 244 15.75 -2.94 10.27
C GLY A 244 16.23 -2.03 11.39
N ALA A 245 17.54 -1.97 11.59
CA ALA A 245 18.17 -1.16 12.65
C ALA A 245 18.16 0.34 12.34
N ASP A 246 18.06 0.71 11.06
CA ASP A 246 18.08 2.09 10.59
C ASP A 246 17.29 2.25 9.29
N PHE A 247 17.14 3.49 8.81
CA PHE A 247 16.41 3.75 7.56
C PHE A 247 17.16 3.25 6.31
N PRO A 248 18.48 3.38 6.16
CA PRO A 248 19.22 2.81 5.03
C PRO A 248 19.00 1.31 4.86
N SER A 249 18.96 0.53 5.95
CA SER A 249 18.79 -0.93 5.90
C SER A 249 17.44 -1.40 5.36
N ILE A 250 16.40 -0.54 5.43
CA ILE A 250 15.06 -0.88 4.95
C ILE A 250 14.68 -0.17 3.63
N ARG A 251 15.38 0.93 3.29
CA ARG A 251 14.95 1.85 2.23
C ARG A 251 14.74 1.18 0.88
N ASP A 252 15.75 0.47 0.42
CA ASP A 252 15.75 -0.13 -0.90
C ASP A 252 15.24 -1.59 -0.87
N GLN A 253 15.49 -2.29 0.24
CA GLN A 253 15.10 -3.69 0.41
C GLN A 253 13.59 -3.92 0.32
N ARG A 254 12.76 -3.01 0.86
CA ARG A 254 11.30 -3.13 0.80
C ARG A 254 10.74 -3.19 -0.63
N VAL A 255 11.33 -2.43 -1.56
CA VAL A 255 10.93 -2.47 -2.99
C VAL A 255 11.53 -3.69 -3.68
N MET A 256 12.82 -3.96 -3.43
CA MET A 256 13.53 -5.09 -4.03
C MET A 256 12.87 -6.42 -3.68
N ILE A 257 12.61 -6.70 -2.39
CA ILE A 257 11.96 -7.94 -1.93
C ILE A 257 10.56 -8.07 -2.57
N THR A 258 9.76 -7.00 -2.58
CA THR A 258 8.43 -7.05 -3.20
C THR A 258 8.51 -7.42 -4.67
N LYS A 259 9.40 -6.78 -5.44
CA LYS A 259 9.55 -7.09 -6.87
C LYS A 259 10.06 -8.51 -7.12
N GLN A 260 11.00 -8.98 -6.32
CA GLN A 260 11.49 -10.35 -6.39
C GLN A 260 10.37 -11.37 -6.12
N ILE A 261 9.53 -11.14 -5.10
CA ILE A 261 8.38 -11.99 -4.81
C ILE A 261 7.38 -11.95 -5.98
N LEU A 262 7.02 -10.77 -6.49
CA LEU A 262 6.12 -10.66 -7.64
C LEU A 262 6.67 -11.35 -8.89
N SER A 263 7.98 -11.31 -9.12
CA SER A 263 8.64 -12.02 -10.23
C SER A 263 8.65 -13.54 -10.01
N GLU A 264 8.91 -14.03 -8.79
CA GLU A 264 8.87 -15.46 -8.48
C GLU A 264 7.46 -16.03 -8.60
N LEU A 265 6.43 -15.23 -8.26
CA LEU A 265 5.02 -15.56 -8.47
C LEU A 265 4.59 -15.50 -9.95
N GLY A 266 5.47 -15.08 -10.86
CA GLY A 266 5.20 -14.98 -12.29
C GLY A 266 4.39 -13.76 -12.72
N HIS A 267 4.25 -12.75 -11.84
CA HIS A 267 3.49 -11.53 -12.11
C HIS A 267 4.35 -10.39 -12.68
N LEU A 268 5.66 -10.42 -12.46
CA LEU A 268 6.65 -9.55 -13.10
C LEU A 268 7.65 -10.37 -13.92
N PRO A 269 8.28 -9.78 -14.95
CA PRO A 269 9.38 -10.43 -15.66
C PRO A 269 10.50 -10.87 -14.69
N LYS A 270 11.15 -11.99 -14.98
CA LYS A 270 12.39 -12.37 -14.28
C LYS A 270 13.52 -11.46 -14.81
N ASN A 271 14.16 -10.73 -13.89
CA ASN A 271 15.36 -9.96 -14.18
C ASN A 271 16.56 -10.88 -14.32
#